data_99ffb9bebfaf4fea90ca0c245d0ea342
#
_entry.id   99ffb9bebfaf4fea90ca0c245d0ea342
#
_cell.length_a   1.000
_cell.length_b   1.000
_cell.length_c   1.000
_cell.angle_alpha   90.00
_cell.angle_beta   90.00
_cell.angle_gamma   90.00
#
_symmetry.space_group_name_H-M   'P 1'
#
loop_
_entity.id
_entity.type
_entity.pdbx_description
1 polymer ?
#
loop_
_entity_poly.entity_id
_entity_poly.type
_entity_poly.pdbx_seq_one_letter_code
_entity_poly.pdbx_strand_id
1 'polypeptide(L)'
;MAIKSFFFNSQNGDRTYNAADFAEFFKDYFTNGVFMQRSDALQVFANGEGVTVRTGRANINGYACSVTDAENIEIVSHATLPKIDAIALRLDLENKEIKLVKVYGVADENPVKPTPTRTGNIYDLILAFVTIPPQATVIEQAYIEDVRLDPQLCGIVTQAVASLDTSTFFNQLTSKMAMFYDEKSNEFNAWFTSISELLAGDVATNLTNKVAALEENQGLVYIATGSNDNIALRQLINTWLAAGSDGKQLNVKVRGDNFNCSAVIDYNGANYSMQFGGMGTNRKVKIDFSEVGEIGGNHSFYADSTIEIYGLNYSAANGSALTSYGARIEKCILYGDTAGVSGSHVYAKDCKIKAICIKNGENVYGVNVGGYLENCDISAENKGVAVAGAGRGAFGIYHNSLQFPLTVRGGSAIAHIPSSNTNNNEAIGFYVPANTPVVFNVSGCRFAQVTKTNAKQTNAVKINYGYGNINGCSLYTAAAVYNAENVNSSGNLIANMATGLS
;
A
#
# COMPACT_ATOMS: atom_id res chain seq x y z
N MET A 1 -65.01 -11.27 -24.79
CA MET A 1 -63.75 -10.89 -24.22
C MET A 1 -63.81 -11.29 -22.76
N ALA A 2 -62.98 -12.23 -22.34
CA ALA A 2 -62.95 -12.63 -20.93
C ALA A 2 -61.94 -11.73 -20.19
N ILE A 3 -62.40 -10.94 -19.23
CA ILE A 3 -61.55 -10.14 -18.36
C ILE A 3 -61.25 -11.01 -17.14
N LYS A 4 -59.98 -11.27 -16.85
CA LYS A 4 -59.53 -11.95 -15.65
C LYS A 4 -59.07 -10.89 -14.61
N SER A 5 -59.68 -10.94 -13.42
CA SER A 5 -59.37 -10.02 -12.32
C SER A 5 -58.84 -10.81 -11.15
N PHE A 6 -57.79 -10.26 -10.43
CA PHE A 6 -57.07 -10.96 -9.38
C PHE A 6 -57.35 -10.36 -8.00
N PHE A 7 -57.38 -11.25 -7.02
CA PHE A 7 -57.31 -10.99 -5.57
C PHE A 7 -58.44 -10.16 -4.99
N PHE A 8 -59.68 -10.35 -5.51
CA PHE A 8 -60.87 -9.87 -4.83
C PHE A 8 -61.40 -10.90 -3.83
N ASN A 9 -61.97 -10.43 -2.73
CA ASN A 9 -62.55 -11.31 -1.74
C ASN A 9 -63.70 -12.13 -2.36
N SER A 10 -63.74 -13.43 -2.07
CA SER A 10 -64.83 -14.30 -2.49
C SER A 10 -66.10 -14.00 -1.69
N GLN A 11 -67.24 -13.95 -2.36
CA GLN A 11 -68.56 -13.92 -1.75
C GLN A 11 -69.29 -15.22 -2.13
N ASN A 12 -69.64 -16.02 -1.14
CA ASN A 12 -70.32 -17.30 -1.30
C ASN A 12 -69.57 -18.31 -2.24
N GLY A 13 -68.26 -18.25 -2.32
CA GLY A 13 -67.47 -19.18 -3.11
C GLY A 13 -67.42 -18.82 -4.61
N ASP A 14 -67.77 -17.58 -5.00
CA ASP A 14 -67.79 -17.12 -6.38
C ASP A 14 -66.38 -17.01 -7.04
N ARG A 15 -65.34 -17.03 -6.22
CA ARG A 15 -63.93 -16.91 -6.66
C ARG A 15 -63.02 -17.88 -5.91
N THR A 16 -62.20 -18.57 -6.67
CA THR A 16 -61.14 -19.43 -6.17
C THR A 16 -59.85 -19.08 -6.90
N TYR A 17 -58.77 -18.86 -6.18
CA TYR A 17 -57.44 -18.62 -6.75
C TYR A 17 -56.55 -19.81 -6.47
N ASN A 18 -55.77 -20.17 -7.46
CA ASN A 18 -54.80 -21.27 -7.35
C ASN A 18 -53.36 -20.76 -7.59
N ALA A 19 -52.38 -21.62 -7.49
CA ALA A 19 -50.97 -21.25 -7.67
C ALA A 19 -50.68 -20.65 -9.06
N ALA A 20 -51.39 -21.08 -10.09
CA ALA A 20 -51.20 -20.53 -11.44
C ALA A 20 -51.72 -19.08 -11.54
N ASP A 21 -52.80 -18.73 -10.82
CA ASP A 21 -53.31 -17.36 -10.76
C ASP A 21 -52.30 -16.42 -10.08
N PHE A 22 -51.65 -16.88 -9.02
CA PHE A 22 -50.58 -16.14 -8.38
C PHE A 22 -49.34 -15.99 -9.28
N ALA A 23 -48.94 -17.05 -9.95
CA ALA A 23 -47.80 -17.01 -10.85
C ALA A 23 -48.06 -16.06 -12.05
N GLU A 24 -49.31 -16.10 -12.63
CA GLU A 24 -49.69 -15.18 -13.70
C GLU A 24 -49.60 -13.72 -13.24
N PHE A 25 -50.07 -13.40 -12.04
CA PHE A 25 -49.97 -12.08 -11.47
C PHE A 25 -48.51 -11.64 -11.30
N PHE A 26 -47.65 -12.48 -10.73
CA PHE A 26 -46.22 -12.14 -10.49
C PHE A 26 -45.42 -12.08 -11.80
N LYS A 27 -45.80 -12.85 -12.84
CA LYS A 27 -45.17 -12.79 -14.16
C LYS A 27 -45.27 -11.40 -14.81
N ASP A 28 -46.34 -10.65 -14.51
CA ASP A 28 -46.54 -9.30 -15.06
C ASP A 28 -45.69 -8.26 -14.33
N TYR A 29 -45.22 -8.56 -13.12
CA TYR A 29 -44.43 -7.64 -12.30
C TYR A 29 -42.93 -7.96 -12.30
N PHE A 30 -42.55 -9.22 -12.48
CA PHE A 30 -41.16 -9.65 -12.38
C PHE A 30 -40.72 -10.41 -13.63
N THR A 31 -39.53 -10.05 -14.14
CA THR A 31 -38.90 -10.79 -15.22
C THR A 31 -38.44 -12.16 -14.75
N ASN A 32 -38.23 -13.09 -15.71
CA ASN A 32 -37.56 -14.35 -15.44
C ASN A 32 -36.09 -14.10 -15.14
N GLY A 33 -35.50 -14.92 -14.25
CA GLY A 33 -34.08 -14.85 -13.96
C GLY A 33 -33.71 -15.14 -12.51
N VAL A 34 -32.48 -14.81 -12.17
CA VAL A 34 -31.89 -14.95 -10.84
C VAL A 34 -32.09 -13.67 -10.03
N PHE A 35 -32.42 -13.80 -8.74
CA PHE A 35 -32.40 -12.67 -7.81
C PHE A 35 -30.95 -12.39 -7.39
N MET A 36 -30.36 -11.36 -7.96
CA MET A 36 -28.95 -10.98 -7.74
C MET A 36 -28.77 -10.19 -6.44
N GLN A 37 -29.23 -10.72 -5.31
CA GLN A 37 -28.96 -10.15 -3.98
C GLN A 37 -27.48 -10.26 -3.60
N ARG A 38 -26.77 -11.21 -4.21
CA ARG A 38 -25.32 -11.42 -4.16
C ARG A 38 -24.83 -11.73 -5.58
N SER A 39 -23.61 -11.34 -5.90
CA SER A 39 -23.00 -11.58 -7.22
C SER A 39 -22.83 -13.07 -7.55
N ASP A 40 -22.77 -13.91 -6.54
CA ASP A 40 -22.59 -15.37 -6.64
C ASP A 40 -23.88 -16.18 -6.47
N ALA A 41 -25.07 -15.52 -6.42
CA ALA A 41 -26.35 -16.21 -6.32
C ALA A 41 -26.57 -17.17 -7.50
N LEU A 42 -26.82 -18.47 -7.22
CA LEU A 42 -26.94 -19.55 -8.20
C LEU A 42 -25.75 -19.69 -9.17
N GLN A 43 -24.58 -19.19 -8.76
CA GLN A 43 -23.36 -19.35 -9.55
C GLN A 43 -22.94 -20.83 -9.61
N VAL A 44 -22.56 -21.25 -10.82
CA VAL A 44 -21.98 -22.56 -11.06
C VAL A 44 -20.45 -22.46 -10.98
N PHE A 45 -19.82 -23.32 -10.20
CA PHE A 45 -18.36 -23.37 -10.07
C PHE A 45 -17.86 -24.81 -10.04
N ALA A 46 -16.61 -25.01 -10.43
CA ALA A 46 -15.97 -26.31 -10.49
C ALA A 46 -15.71 -26.85 -9.06
N ASN A 47 -15.98 -28.14 -8.84
CA ASN A 47 -15.66 -28.84 -7.58
C ASN A 47 -14.68 -29.99 -7.76
N GLY A 48 -14.05 -30.10 -8.92
CA GLY A 48 -13.13 -31.15 -9.31
C GLY A 48 -13.81 -32.23 -10.13
N GLU A 49 -14.69 -33.05 -9.57
CA GLU A 49 -15.37 -34.15 -10.27
C GLU A 49 -16.59 -33.69 -11.08
N GLY A 50 -17.00 -32.44 -10.91
CA GLY A 50 -18.16 -31.89 -11.56
C GLY A 50 -18.30 -30.40 -11.28
N VAL A 51 -19.54 -29.96 -11.06
CA VAL A 51 -19.85 -28.57 -10.71
C VAL A 51 -20.74 -28.48 -9.49
N THR A 52 -20.64 -27.39 -8.78
CA THR A 52 -21.52 -27.06 -7.66
C THR A 52 -22.29 -25.78 -7.98
N VAL A 53 -23.59 -25.79 -7.73
CA VAL A 53 -24.45 -24.60 -7.84
C VAL A 53 -24.62 -23.98 -6.47
N ARG A 54 -24.29 -22.70 -6.32
CA ARG A 54 -24.43 -21.96 -5.06
C ARG A 54 -25.88 -21.71 -4.70
N THR A 55 -26.10 -21.43 -3.43
CA THR A 55 -27.40 -21.01 -2.91
C THR A 55 -27.89 -19.74 -3.59
N GLY A 56 -29.21 -19.60 -3.77
CA GLY A 56 -29.81 -18.44 -4.38
C GLY A 56 -31.28 -18.61 -4.66
N ARG A 57 -31.86 -17.64 -5.32
CA ARG A 57 -33.30 -17.63 -5.65
C ARG A 57 -33.50 -17.27 -7.11
N ALA A 58 -34.56 -17.79 -7.72
CA ALA A 58 -34.93 -17.44 -9.08
C ALA A 58 -36.46 -17.28 -9.21
N ASN A 59 -36.85 -16.55 -10.24
CA ASN A 59 -38.25 -16.44 -10.69
C ASN A 59 -38.35 -17.00 -12.09
N ILE A 60 -39.31 -17.91 -12.32
CA ILE A 60 -39.59 -18.50 -13.64
C ILE A 60 -41.09 -18.43 -13.89
N ASN A 61 -41.51 -17.58 -14.80
CA ASN A 61 -42.94 -17.36 -15.17
C ASN A 61 -43.85 -17.10 -13.95
N GLY A 62 -43.32 -16.33 -12.95
CA GLY A 62 -44.01 -16.01 -11.71
C GLY A 62 -43.90 -17.08 -10.62
N TYR A 63 -43.33 -18.23 -10.91
CA TYR A 63 -43.02 -19.24 -9.88
C TYR A 63 -41.64 -18.96 -9.31
N ALA A 64 -41.54 -18.81 -7.99
CA ALA A 64 -40.27 -18.57 -7.32
C ALA A 64 -39.69 -19.89 -6.76
N CYS A 65 -38.38 -20.04 -6.86
CA CYS A 65 -37.65 -21.12 -6.18
C CYS A 65 -36.53 -20.57 -5.30
N SER A 66 -36.10 -21.37 -4.33
CA SER A 66 -34.97 -21.10 -3.46
C SER A 66 -34.12 -22.36 -3.35
N VAL A 67 -32.86 -22.24 -3.76
CA VAL A 67 -31.81 -23.22 -3.51
C VAL A 67 -31.12 -22.82 -2.21
N THR A 68 -31.44 -23.54 -1.12
CA THR A 68 -31.00 -23.23 0.24
C THR A 68 -29.61 -23.79 0.58
N ASP A 69 -29.25 -24.88 -0.09
CA ASP A 69 -27.97 -25.56 0.08
C ASP A 69 -27.27 -25.66 -1.27
N ALA A 70 -25.94 -25.62 -1.25
CA ALA A 70 -25.17 -25.78 -2.47
C ALA A 70 -25.36 -27.22 -3.02
N GLU A 71 -25.65 -27.34 -4.30
CA GLU A 71 -25.97 -28.62 -4.94
C GLU A 71 -24.88 -29.03 -5.91
N ASN A 72 -24.37 -30.27 -5.73
CA ASN A 72 -23.34 -30.86 -6.57
C ASN A 72 -23.95 -31.60 -7.75
N ILE A 73 -23.44 -31.36 -8.93
CA ILE A 73 -23.86 -32.00 -10.17
C ILE A 73 -22.65 -32.69 -10.79
N GLU A 74 -22.72 -33.99 -10.89
CA GLU A 74 -21.68 -34.81 -11.53
C GLU A 74 -21.63 -34.52 -13.04
N ILE A 75 -20.41 -34.34 -13.56
CA ILE A 75 -20.15 -34.15 -14.98
C ILE A 75 -19.40 -35.35 -15.52
N VAL A 76 -19.96 -35.99 -16.54
CA VAL A 76 -19.36 -37.18 -17.17
C VAL A 76 -18.81 -36.82 -18.53
N SER A 77 -17.52 -37.09 -18.76
CA SER A 77 -16.85 -36.87 -20.05
C SER A 77 -17.20 -37.93 -21.07
N HIS A 78 -17.02 -37.65 -22.34
CA HIS A 78 -17.05 -38.62 -23.44
C HIS A 78 -15.66 -39.19 -23.66
N ALA A 79 -15.58 -40.43 -24.16
CA ALA A 79 -14.31 -41.13 -24.29
C ALA A 79 -13.35 -40.52 -25.32
N THR A 80 -13.87 -39.91 -26.38
CA THR A 80 -13.05 -39.48 -27.54
C THR A 80 -13.34 -38.07 -28.03
N LEU A 81 -14.51 -37.54 -27.75
CA LEU A 81 -14.96 -36.23 -28.29
C LEU A 81 -15.29 -35.24 -27.17
N PRO A 82 -15.04 -33.96 -27.37
CA PRO A 82 -15.51 -32.93 -26.46
C PRO A 82 -17.03 -32.75 -26.54
N LYS A 83 -17.63 -32.22 -25.48
CA LYS A 83 -19.04 -31.84 -25.45
C LYS A 83 -19.27 -30.60 -24.58
N ILE A 84 -20.42 -29.96 -24.72
CA ILE A 84 -20.84 -28.84 -23.87
C ILE A 84 -22.19 -29.20 -23.25
N ASP A 85 -22.22 -29.38 -21.92
CA ASP A 85 -23.48 -29.54 -21.20
C ASP A 85 -23.92 -28.17 -20.63
N ALA A 86 -25.24 -28.00 -20.38
CA ALA A 86 -25.74 -26.83 -19.69
C ALA A 86 -26.30 -27.19 -18.31
N ILE A 87 -26.07 -26.32 -17.34
CA ILE A 87 -26.69 -26.39 -16.01
C ILE A 87 -27.83 -25.38 -15.99
N ALA A 88 -29.04 -25.85 -15.70
CA ALA A 88 -30.24 -25.03 -15.77
C ALA A 88 -31.15 -25.25 -14.55
N LEU A 89 -31.93 -24.21 -14.22
CA LEU A 89 -33.13 -24.33 -13.41
C LEU A 89 -34.31 -24.58 -14.37
N ARG A 90 -35.01 -25.67 -14.17
CA ARG A 90 -36.17 -26.08 -14.96
C ARG A 90 -37.46 -25.92 -14.16
N LEU A 91 -38.37 -25.08 -14.62
CA LEU A 91 -39.75 -25.12 -14.21
C LEU A 91 -40.44 -26.23 -14.99
N ASP A 92 -41.06 -27.14 -14.24
CA ASP A 92 -41.91 -28.25 -14.80
C ASP A 92 -43.31 -28.12 -14.20
N LEU A 93 -44.25 -27.64 -14.99
CA LEU A 93 -45.64 -27.43 -14.56
C LEU A 93 -46.41 -28.73 -14.46
N GLU A 94 -45.98 -29.77 -15.15
CA GLU A 94 -46.63 -31.10 -15.10
C GLU A 94 -46.29 -31.78 -13.75
N ASN A 95 -44.99 -31.77 -13.39
CA ASN A 95 -44.53 -32.31 -12.13
C ASN A 95 -44.66 -31.31 -10.96
N LYS A 96 -45.03 -30.05 -11.22
CA LYS A 96 -45.24 -28.97 -10.24
C LYS A 96 -43.99 -28.68 -9.40
N GLU A 97 -42.84 -28.62 -10.06
CA GLU A 97 -41.56 -28.40 -9.40
C GLU A 97 -40.66 -27.44 -10.20
N ILE A 98 -39.71 -26.84 -9.49
CA ILE A 98 -38.52 -26.21 -10.08
C ILE A 98 -37.30 -26.93 -9.54
N LYS A 99 -36.49 -27.46 -10.43
CA LYS A 99 -35.27 -28.22 -10.04
C LYS A 99 -34.07 -27.84 -10.88
N LEU A 100 -32.88 -28.10 -10.32
CA LEU A 100 -31.65 -28.08 -11.09
C LEU A 100 -31.61 -29.28 -12.04
N VAL A 101 -31.27 -29.02 -13.28
CA VAL A 101 -31.15 -30.07 -14.31
C VAL A 101 -29.88 -29.86 -15.11
N LYS A 102 -29.32 -30.96 -15.55
CA LYS A 102 -28.24 -30.97 -16.54
C LYS A 102 -28.87 -31.21 -17.91
N VAL A 103 -28.71 -30.26 -18.83
CA VAL A 103 -29.09 -30.40 -20.24
C VAL A 103 -27.88 -30.91 -20.99
N TYR A 104 -27.98 -32.15 -21.47
CA TYR A 104 -26.85 -32.80 -22.12
C TYR A 104 -26.64 -32.23 -23.53
N GLY A 105 -25.38 -31.89 -23.80
CA GLY A 105 -24.94 -31.60 -25.14
C GLY A 105 -24.54 -32.85 -25.92
N VAL A 106 -24.38 -32.69 -27.21
CA VAL A 106 -23.93 -33.76 -28.11
C VAL A 106 -22.41 -33.73 -28.17
N ALA A 107 -21.77 -34.89 -28.02
CA ALA A 107 -20.31 -35.02 -28.17
C ALA A 107 -19.98 -34.96 -29.68
N ASP A 108 -19.16 -33.98 -30.07
CA ASP A 108 -18.76 -33.71 -31.44
C ASP A 108 -17.34 -33.09 -31.46
N GLU A 109 -16.68 -33.12 -32.62
CA GLU A 109 -15.38 -32.42 -32.81
C GLU A 109 -15.52 -30.89 -32.57
N ASN A 110 -16.69 -30.35 -32.94
CA ASN A 110 -17.07 -28.96 -32.73
C ASN A 110 -18.41 -28.90 -31.95
N PRO A 111 -18.38 -29.11 -30.63
CA PRO A 111 -19.60 -29.25 -29.86
C PRO A 111 -20.41 -27.94 -29.80
N VAL A 112 -21.71 -28.04 -29.97
CA VAL A 112 -22.64 -26.91 -29.94
C VAL A 112 -23.28 -26.83 -28.55
N LYS A 113 -23.46 -25.61 -28.05
CA LYS A 113 -24.18 -25.34 -26.81
C LYS A 113 -25.63 -25.79 -26.91
N PRO A 114 -26.14 -26.55 -25.91
CA PRO A 114 -27.55 -26.94 -25.90
C PRO A 114 -28.47 -25.74 -25.72
N THR A 115 -29.58 -25.76 -26.37
CA THR A 115 -30.62 -24.69 -26.29
C THR A 115 -31.57 -24.94 -25.12
N PRO A 116 -32.03 -23.87 -24.41
CA PRO A 116 -33.04 -24.04 -23.35
C PRO A 116 -34.34 -24.57 -23.88
N THR A 117 -34.95 -25.50 -23.14
CA THR A 117 -36.33 -25.92 -23.44
C THR A 117 -37.31 -24.88 -22.92
N ARG A 118 -38.17 -24.34 -23.83
CA ARG A 118 -39.21 -23.36 -23.49
C ARG A 118 -40.51 -23.72 -24.21
N THR A 119 -41.30 -24.51 -23.53
CA THR A 119 -42.61 -24.97 -23.98
C THR A 119 -43.73 -24.43 -23.07
N GLY A 120 -44.98 -24.83 -23.30
CA GLY A 120 -46.09 -24.48 -22.42
C GLY A 120 -45.94 -25.01 -20.98
N ASN A 121 -45.28 -26.19 -20.81
CA ASN A 121 -45.16 -26.88 -19.53
C ASN A 121 -43.72 -26.86 -18.94
N ILE A 122 -42.71 -26.64 -19.77
CA ILE A 122 -41.30 -26.66 -19.39
C ILE A 122 -40.67 -25.28 -19.70
N TYR A 123 -39.90 -24.74 -18.73
CA TYR A 123 -39.14 -23.52 -18.96
C TYR A 123 -37.77 -23.59 -18.28
N ASP A 124 -36.71 -23.50 -19.08
CA ASP A 124 -35.35 -23.57 -18.64
C ASP A 124 -34.70 -22.18 -18.49
N LEU A 125 -34.08 -21.91 -17.37
CA LEU A 125 -33.07 -20.84 -17.19
C LEU A 125 -31.69 -21.47 -17.15
N ILE A 126 -30.88 -21.23 -18.17
CA ILE A 126 -29.49 -21.74 -18.21
C ILE A 126 -28.61 -20.86 -17.33
N LEU A 127 -28.01 -21.44 -16.30
CA LEU A 127 -27.09 -20.75 -15.37
C LEU A 127 -25.68 -20.70 -15.94
N ALA A 128 -25.21 -21.82 -16.49
CA ALA A 128 -23.88 -21.92 -17.09
C ALA A 128 -23.81 -23.00 -18.16
N PHE A 129 -22.86 -22.83 -19.09
CA PHE A 129 -22.36 -23.90 -19.95
C PHE A 129 -21.08 -24.49 -19.40
N VAL A 130 -20.92 -25.79 -19.50
CA VAL A 130 -19.73 -26.53 -19.07
C VAL A 130 -19.12 -27.21 -20.28
N THR A 131 -17.97 -26.74 -20.71
CA THR A 131 -17.18 -27.39 -21.77
C THR A 131 -16.43 -28.58 -21.18
N ILE A 132 -16.60 -29.76 -21.72
CA ILE A 132 -16.08 -30.99 -21.17
C ILE A 132 -15.13 -31.61 -22.21
N PRO A 133 -13.81 -31.56 -21.97
CA PRO A 133 -12.83 -32.22 -22.83
C PRO A 133 -13.03 -33.76 -22.83
N PRO A 134 -12.56 -34.46 -23.87
CA PRO A 134 -12.59 -35.92 -23.88
C PRO A 134 -11.75 -36.48 -22.74
N GLN A 135 -12.24 -37.55 -22.10
CA GLN A 135 -11.57 -38.20 -20.96
C GLN A 135 -11.26 -37.31 -19.75
N ALA A 136 -11.89 -36.16 -19.65
CA ALA A 136 -11.70 -35.28 -18.51
C ALA A 136 -12.14 -36.02 -17.21
N THR A 137 -11.22 -36.05 -16.26
CA THR A 137 -11.45 -36.59 -14.90
C THR A 137 -11.66 -35.46 -13.90
N VAL A 138 -11.31 -34.23 -14.29
CA VAL A 138 -11.45 -33.02 -13.47
C VAL A 138 -12.08 -31.93 -14.34
N ILE A 139 -13.02 -31.21 -13.79
CA ILE A 139 -13.59 -30.00 -14.38
C ILE A 139 -12.94 -28.78 -13.74
N GLU A 140 -12.31 -27.96 -14.55
CA GLU A 140 -11.69 -26.70 -14.13
C GLU A 140 -12.67 -25.52 -14.27
N GLN A 141 -12.45 -24.47 -13.49
CA GLN A 141 -13.28 -23.27 -13.55
C GLN A 141 -13.24 -22.61 -14.94
N ALA A 142 -12.14 -22.72 -15.66
CA ALA A 142 -11.99 -22.19 -17.02
C ALA A 142 -12.94 -22.82 -18.05
N TYR A 143 -13.49 -24.00 -17.76
CA TYR A 143 -14.45 -24.70 -18.63
C TYR A 143 -15.91 -24.31 -18.38
N ILE A 144 -16.15 -23.42 -17.39
CA ILE A 144 -17.50 -22.99 -17.00
C ILE A 144 -17.72 -21.56 -17.51
N GLU A 145 -18.68 -21.43 -18.41
CA GLU A 145 -19.15 -20.13 -18.91
C GLU A 145 -20.42 -19.74 -18.16
N ASP A 146 -20.33 -18.72 -17.33
CA ASP A 146 -21.47 -18.18 -16.58
C ASP A 146 -22.35 -17.33 -17.49
N VAL A 147 -23.62 -17.72 -17.67
CA VAL A 147 -24.60 -17.03 -18.54
C VAL A 147 -25.80 -16.51 -17.77
N ARG A 148 -25.74 -16.45 -16.45
CA ARG A 148 -26.84 -15.94 -15.60
C ARG A 148 -27.29 -14.52 -15.98
N LEU A 149 -26.39 -13.71 -16.49
CA LEU A 149 -26.66 -12.32 -16.87
C LEU A 149 -27.23 -12.18 -18.29
N ASP A 150 -27.15 -13.24 -19.10
CA ASP A 150 -27.75 -13.23 -20.47
C ASP A 150 -29.27 -13.34 -20.40
N PRO A 151 -30.01 -12.29 -20.80
CA PRO A 151 -31.47 -12.31 -20.73
C PRO A 151 -32.14 -13.32 -21.72
N GLN A 152 -31.40 -13.80 -22.72
CA GLN A 152 -31.88 -14.82 -23.63
C GLN A 152 -31.77 -16.22 -23.04
N LEU A 153 -30.87 -16.44 -22.11
CA LEU A 153 -30.57 -17.73 -21.49
C LEU A 153 -31.14 -17.84 -20.08
N CYS A 154 -30.87 -16.84 -19.24
CA CYS A 154 -31.29 -16.79 -17.84
C CYS A 154 -31.93 -15.45 -17.49
N GLY A 155 -31.09 -14.42 -17.33
CA GLY A 155 -31.48 -13.08 -16.94
C GLY A 155 -31.48 -12.82 -15.46
N ILE A 156 -31.74 -11.57 -15.12
CA ILE A 156 -31.87 -11.08 -13.73
C ILE A 156 -33.31 -10.73 -13.48
N VAL A 157 -33.83 -11.05 -12.30
CA VAL A 157 -35.15 -10.62 -11.88
C VAL A 157 -35.19 -9.12 -11.67
N THR A 158 -35.96 -8.43 -12.49
CA THR A 158 -36.23 -7.00 -12.39
C THR A 158 -37.72 -6.76 -12.43
N GLN A 159 -38.18 -5.52 -12.19
CA GLN A 159 -39.58 -5.16 -12.43
C GLN A 159 -39.83 -5.18 -13.93
N ALA A 160 -40.86 -5.92 -14.36
CA ALA A 160 -41.20 -6.05 -15.77
C ALA A 160 -41.61 -4.71 -16.43
N VAL A 161 -42.19 -3.81 -15.64
CA VAL A 161 -42.65 -2.47 -16.10
C VAL A 161 -41.48 -1.46 -16.17
N ALA A 162 -40.36 -1.73 -15.48
CA ALA A 162 -39.17 -0.89 -15.44
C ALA A 162 -37.93 -1.61 -15.97
N SER A 163 -38.12 -2.65 -16.81
CA SER A 163 -36.98 -3.33 -17.42
C SER A 163 -36.21 -2.33 -18.27
N LEU A 164 -35.13 -1.81 -17.71
CA LEU A 164 -34.08 -1.17 -18.50
C LEU A 164 -33.64 -2.18 -19.55
N ASP A 165 -33.62 -1.77 -20.80
CA ASP A 165 -32.95 -2.56 -21.83
C ASP A 165 -31.45 -2.68 -21.45
N THR A 166 -31.14 -3.77 -20.77
CA THR A 166 -29.79 -4.06 -20.34
C THR A 166 -28.90 -4.53 -21.49
N SER A 167 -29.47 -4.76 -22.69
CA SER A 167 -28.73 -5.22 -23.86
C SER A 167 -27.63 -4.24 -24.25
N THR A 168 -27.90 -2.94 -24.18
CA THR A 168 -26.91 -1.89 -24.45
C THR A 168 -25.78 -1.92 -23.44
N PHE A 169 -26.08 -2.11 -22.16
CA PHE A 169 -25.07 -2.22 -21.09
C PHE A 169 -24.22 -3.49 -21.27
N PHE A 170 -24.86 -4.64 -21.53
CA PHE A 170 -24.15 -5.90 -21.77
C PHE A 170 -23.28 -5.85 -23.02
N ASN A 171 -23.77 -5.25 -24.11
CA ASN A 171 -22.98 -5.06 -25.31
C ASN A 171 -21.77 -4.16 -25.05
N GLN A 172 -21.93 -3.09 -24.26
CA GLN A 172 -20.82 -2.23 -23.86
C GLN A 172 -19.82 -2.95 -22.95
N LEU A 173 -20.30 -3.74 -21.98
CA LEU A 173 -19.45 -4.52 -21.10
C LEU A 173 -18.67 -5.59 -21.86
N THR A 174 -19.36 -6.35 -22.72
CA THR A 174 -18.75 -7.38 -23.58
C THR A 174 -17.72 -6.76 -24.52
N SER A 175 -18.04 -5.62 -25.14
CA SER A 175 -17.09 -4.92 -26.00
C SER A 175 -15.86 -4.41 -25.21
N LYS A 176 -16.06 -3.86 -24.01
CA LYS A 176 -14.93 -3.45 -23.16
C LYS A 176 -14.08 -4.63 -22.68
N MET A 177 -14.73 -5.75 -22.36
CA MET A 177 -13.99 -6.97 -22.00
C MET A 177 -13.22 -7.53 -23.19
N ALA A 178 -13.80 -7.58 -24.37
CA ALA A 178 -13.11 -8.00 -25.59
C ALA A 178 -11.88 -7.10 -25.86
N MET A 179 -12.05 -5.78 -25.79
CA MET A 179 -10.93 -4.84 -25.92
C MET A 179 -9.84 -5.07 -24.87
N PHE A 180 -10.23 -5.32 -23.62
CA PHE A 180 -9.28 -5.63 -22.55
C PHE A 180 -8.52 -6.93 -22.81
N TYR A 181 -9.22 -8.00 -23.24
CA TYR A 181 -8.60 -9.27 -23.60
C TYR A 181 -7.65 -9.13 -24.81
N ASP A 182 -8.07 -8.38 -25.84
CA ASP A 182 -7.23 -8.12 -27.01
C ASP A 182 -5.98 -7.31 -26.63
N GLU A 183 -6.12 -6.27 -25.81
CA GLU A 183 -5.00 -5.48 -25.29
C GLU A 183 -4.02 -6.36 -24.50
N LYS A 184 -4.54 -7.17 -23.56
CA LYS A 184 -3.69 -8.06 -22.75
C LYS A 184 -3.06 -9.21 -23.54
N SER A 185 -3.78 -9.73 -24.54
CA SER A 185 -3.24 -10.73 -25.49
C SER A 185 -2.11 -10.13 -26.33
N ASN A 186 -2.27 -8.90 -26.80
CA ASN A 186 -1.25 -8.20 -27.56
C ASN A 186 -0.02 -7.88 -26.70
N GLU A 187 -0.21 -7.42 -25.46
CA GLU A 187 0.88 -7.22 -24.50
C GLU A 187 1.63 -8.53 -24.21
N PHE A 188 0.88 -9.62 -23.98
CA PHE A 188 1.47 -10.94 -23.75
C PHE A 188 2.23 -11.46 -24.96
N ASN A 189 1.67 -11.34 -26.15
CA ASN A 189 2.34 -11.76 -27.40
C ASN A 189 3.58 -10.93 -27.67
N ALA A 190 3.56 -9.63 -27.45
CA ALA A 190 4.72 -8.76 -27.57
C ALA A 190 5.81 -9.15 -26.56
N TRP A 191 5.44 -9.43 -25.31
CA TRP A 191 6.33 -9.94 -24.28
C TRP A 191 6.91 -11.32 -24.66
N PHE A 192 6.07 -12.25 -25.10
CA PHE A 192 6.50 -13.60 -25.51
C PHE A 192 7.41 -13.58 -26.74
N THR A 193 7.09 -12.74 -27.73
CA THR A 193 7.97 -12.52 -28.90
C THR A 193 9.32 -11.99 -28.44
N SER A 194 9.33 -11.01 -27.55
CA SER A 194 10.54 -10.45 -26.95
C SER A 194 11.37 -11.48 -26.20
N ILE A 195 10.75 -12.42 -25.47
CA ILE A 195 11.45 -13.52 -24.80
C ILE A 195 11.98 -14.55 -25.83
N SER A 196 11.18 -14.85 -26.86
CA SER A 196 11.59 -15.78 -27.94
C SER A 196 12.78 -15.25 -28.74
N GLU A 197 12.82 -13.95 -29.03
CA GLU A 197 13.95 -13.28 -29.67
C GLU A 197 15.20 -13.29 -28.77
N LEU A 198 15.02 -13.13 -27.45
CA LEU A 198 16.09 -13.29 -26.46
C LEU A 198 16.68 -14.70 -26.44
N LEU A 199 15.82 -15.72 -26.57
CA LEU A 199 16.25 -17.12 -26.55
C LEU A 199 16.86 -17.57 -27.89
N ALA A 200 16.51 -16.91 -29.00
CA ALA A 200 17.00 -17.24 -30.34
C ALA A 200 18.34 -16.54 -30.71
N GLY A 201 18.75 -15.52 -29.96
CA GLY A 201 19.97 -14.75 -30.15
C GLY A 201 21.07 -15.07 -29.14
N ASP A 202 22.13 -14.27 -29.15
CA ASP A 202 23.16 -14.32 -28.09
C ASP A 202 22.54 -13.88 -26.75
N VAL A 203 22.11 -14.87 -25.99
CA VAL A 203 21.33 -14.70 -24.75
C VAL A 203 22.05 -13.79 -23.75
N ALA A 204 23.36 -13.84 -23.66
CA ALA A 204 24.15 -13.03 -22.77
C ALA A 204 24.13 -11.55 -23.15
N THR A 205 24.32 -11.24 -24.43
CA THR A 205 24.33 -9.85 -24.95
C THR A 205 22.94 -9.24 -24.93
N ASN A 206 21.91 -10.01 -25.30
CA ASN A 206 20.52 -9.55 -25.24
C ASN A 206 20.03 -9.35 -23.80
N LEU A 207 20.42 -10.21 -22.85
CA LEU A 207 20.11 -10.06 -21.43
C LEU A 207 20.82 -8.83 -20.86
N THR A 208 22.09 -8.63 -21.18
CA THR A 208 22.87 -7.45 -20.75
C THR A 208 22.26 -6.15 -21.27
N ASN A 209 21.87 -6.11 -22.55
CA ASN A 209 21.24 -4.92 -23.15
C ASN A 209 19.84 -4.63 -22.57
N LYS A 210 19.08 -5.67 -22.23
CA LYS A 210 17.75 -5.48 -21.61
C LYS A 210 17.83 -5.19 -20.11
N VAL A 211 18.79 -5.74 -19.40
CA VAL A 211 19.08 -5.35 -18.01
C VAL A 211 19.49 -3.88 -17.99
N ALA A 212 20.36 -3.44 -18.90
CA ALA A 212 20.72 -2.03 -19.00
C ALA A 212 19.51 -1.11 -19.34
N ALA A 213 18.60 -1.55 -20.21
CA ALA A 213 17.39 -0.80 -20.56
C ALA A 213 16.34 -0.79 -19.43
N LEU A 214 16.26 -1.85 -18.63
CA LEU A 214 15.42 -1.90 -17.41
C LEU A 214 16.00 -1.03 -16.31
N GLU A 215 17.32 -1.01 -16.16
CA GLU A 215 18.03 -0.11 -15.25
C GLU A 215 17.83 1.37 -15.63
N GLU A 216 17.64 1.67 -16.90
CA GLU A 216 17.46 3.04 -17.40
C GLU A 216 16.02 3.58 -17.28
N ASN A 217 14.98 2.73 -17.30
CA ASN A 217 13.58 3.14 -17.44
C ASN A 217 12.61 2.61 -16.37
N GLN A 218 12.97 1.62 -15.56
CA GLN A 218 12.08 1.09 -14.51
C GLN A 218 12.87 0.89 -13.22
N GLY A 219 12.30 1.37 -12.10
CA GLY A 219 12.89 1.18 -10.79
C GLY A 219 13.23 -0.28 -10.49
N LEU A 220 14.42 -0.50 -9.98
CA LEU A 220 14.87 -1.80 -9.53
C LEU A 220 14.11 -2.23 -8.29
N VAL A 221 13.70 -3.49 -8.21
CA VAL A 221 13.12 -4.07 -6.99
C VAL A 221 14.19 -4.92 -6.31
N TYR A 222 14.60 -4.53 -5.10
CA TYR A 222 15.44 -5.35 -4.23
C TYR A 222 14.55 -6.11 -3.24
N ILE A 223 14.68 -7.43 -3.21
CA ILE A 223 13.94 -8.28 -2.27
C ILE A 223 14.86 -8.66 -1.13
N ALA A 224 14.50 -8.30 0.10
CA ALA A 224 15.25 -8.65 1.29
C ALA A 224 15.27 -10.18 1.49
N THR A 225 16.46 -10.71 1.73
CA THR A 225 16.71 -12.15 1.89
C THR A 225 16.83 -12.59 3.35
N GLY A 226 16.93 -11.63 4.27
CA GLY A 226 17.20 -11.88 5.68
C GLY A 226 18.67 -12.16 6.00
N SER A 227 19.58 -11.99 5.03
CA SER A 227 21.02 -12.25 5.23
C SER A 227 21.87 -11.23 4.53
N ASN A 228 22.56 -10.38 5.32
CA ASN A 228 23.49 -9.35 4.84
C ASN A 228 22.91 -8.43 3.73
N ASP A 229 21.63 -8.11 3.82
CA ASP A 229 20.93 -7.30 2.83
C ASP A 229 21.55 -5.91 2.67
N ASN A 230 22.08 -5.34 3.74
CA ASN A 230 22.82 -4.08 3.73
C ASN A 230 24.06 -4.15 2.83
N ILE A 231 24.81 -5.26 2.80
CA ILE A 231 25.97 -5.44 1.92
C ILE A 231 25.54 -5.58 0.47
N ALA A 232 24.53 -6.43 0.21
CA ALA A 232 24.05 -6.69 -1.15
C ALA A 232 23.46 -5.43 -1.79
N LEU A 233 22.59 -4.71 -1.06
CA LEU A 233 21.98 -3.46 -1.54
C LEU A 233 23.05 -2.37 -1.73
N ARG A 234 24.03 -2.25 -0.82
CA ARG A 234 25.18 -1.36 -0.97
C ARG A 234 25.97 -1.63 -2.24
N GLN A 235 26.30 -2.89 -2.49
CA GLN A 235 27.08 -3.27 -3.68
C GLN A 235 26.33 -2.86 -4.97
N LEU A 236 25.05 -3.12 -5.04
CA LEU A 236 24.18 -2.74 -6.14
C LEU A 236 24.18 -1.22 -6.37
N ILE A 237 23.91 -0.44 -5.34
CA ILE A 237 23.80 1.02 -5.41
C ILE A 237 25.17 1.65 -5.74
N ASN A 238 26.22 1.23 -5.06
CA ASN A 238 27.55 1.82 -5.27
C ASN A 238 28.13 1.43 -6.62
N THR A 239 27.83 0.23 -7.13
CA THR A 239 28.18 -0.16 -8.51
C THR A 239 27.50 0.74 -9.55
N TRP A 240 26.21 1.05 -9.37
CA TRP A 240 25.51 1.99 -10.23
C TRP A 240 26.11 3.39 -10.16
N LEU A 241 26.36 3.92 -8.97
CA LEU A 241 26.96 5.24 -8.78
C LEU A 241 28.35 5.33 -9.42
N ALA A 242 29.17 4.29 -9.29
CA ALA A 242 30.52 4.23 -9.84
C ALA A 242 30.56 4.06 -11.39
N ALA A 243 29.47 3.59 -12.00
CA ALA A 243 29.44 3.27 -13.43
C ALA A 243 29.45 4.50 -14.35
N GLY A 244 29.36 5.74 -13.82
CA GLY A 244 29.46 6.95 -14.63
C GLY A 244 29.12 8.23 -13.89
N SER A 245 29.16 9.35 -14.62
CA SER A 245 28.83 10.70 -14.12
C SER A 245 27.94 11.43 -15.10
N ASP A 246 26.86 10.78 -15.55
CA ASP A 246 25.94 11.23 -16.59
C ASP A 246 24.67 11.91 -16.06
N GLY A 247 24.54 12.08 -14.71
CA GLY A 247 23.41 12.70 -14.06
C GLY A 247 22.14 11.85 -14.02
N LYS A 248 22.20 10.58 -14.45
CA LYS A 248 21.05 9.66 -14.42
C LYS A 248 20.63 9.32 -13.00
N GLN A 249 19.38 8.90 -12.84
CA GLN A 249 18.79 8.48 -11.57
C GLN A 249 18.36 7.02 -11.63
N LEU A 250 18.76 6.23 -10.64
CA LEU A 250 18.24 4.90 -10.37
C LEU A 250 17.16 4.98 -9.30
N ASN A 251 16.03 4.33 -9.52
CA ASN A 251 15.01 4.13 -8.49
C ASN A 251 15.07 2.69 -7.99
N VAL A 252 15.25 2.50 -6.69
CA VAL A 252 15.29 1.18 -6.05
C VAL A 252 14.13 1.07 -5.07
N LYS A 253 13.29 0.06 -5.24
CA LYS A 253 12.24 -0.27 -4.29
C LYS A 253 12.66 -1.50 -3.50
N VAL A 254 12.71 -1.37 -2.16
CA VAL A 254 13.06 -2.46 -1.26
C VAL A 254 11.79 -3.13 -0.76
N ARG A 255 11.75 -4.46 -0.78
CA ARG A 255 10.62 -5.29 -0.34
C ARG A 255 11.07 -6.41 0.58
N GLY A 256 10.17 -6.86 1.43
CA GLY A 256 10.34 -7.98 2.36
C GLY A 256 10.50 -7.55 3.81
N ASP A 257 9.93 -8.33 4.73
CA ASP A 257 9.79 -7.95 6.13
C ASP A 257 11.02 -8.24 6.99
N ASN A 258 12.06 -8.88 6.42
CA ASN A 258 13.24 -9.38 7.15
C ASN A 258 14.55 -8.77 6.65
N PHE A 259 14.55 -7.48 6.30
CA PHE A 259 15.78 -6.81 5.88
C PHE A 259 16.87 -6.86 6.99
N ASN A 260 18.00 -7.49 6.67
CA ASN A 260 19.08 -7.72 7.64
C ASN A 260 20.23 -6.70 7.49
N CYS A 261 20.55 -6.02 8.59
CA CYS A 261 21.61 -5.00 8.72
C CYS A 261 22.69 -5.39 9.73
N SER A 262 22.91 -6.66 10.01
CA SER A 262 23.85 -7.10 11.05
C SER A 262 25.32 -6.98 10.64
N ALA A 263 25.62 -6.96 9.34
CA ALA A 263 26.97 -6.81 8.85
C ALA A 263 27.49 -5.37 9.04
N VAL A 264 28.73 -5.23 9.51
CA VAL A 264 29.40 -3.94 9.70
C VAL A 264 30.15 -3.56 8.42
N ILE A 265 29.99 -2.30 7.99
CA ILE A 265 30.65 -1.72 6.83
C ILE A 265 31.66 -0.69 7.33
N ASP A 266 32.95 -0.95 7.13
CA ASP A 266 34.00 0.06 7.33
C ASP A 266 34.03 1.00 6.12
N TYR A 267 33.86 2.29 6.36
CA TYR A 267 33.93 3.33 5.35
C TYR A 267 34.64 4.55 5.92
N ASN A 268 35.79 4.92 5.34
CA ASN A 268 36.65 6.02 5.78
C ASN A 268 37.03 5.96 7.28
N GLY A 269 37.29 4.76 7.79
CA GLY A 269 37.68 4.54 9.19
C GLY A 269 36.53 4.62 10.20
N ALA A 270 35.30 4.64 9.75
CA ALA A 270 34.07 4.58 10.57
C ALA A 270 33.20 3.38 10.22
N ASN A 271 32.55 2.84 11.24
CA ASN A 271 31.67 1.69 11.10
C ASN A 271 30.20 2.12 10.86
N TYR A 272 29.58 1.55 9.85
CA TYR A 272 28.18 1.79 9.50
C TYR A 272 27.42 0.46 9.36
N SER A 273 26.13 0.46 9.68
CA SER A 273 25.25 -0.66 9.35
C SER A 273 24.72 -0.59 7.92
N MET A 274 24.57 0.62 7.37
CA MET A 274 24.30 0.86 5.95
C MET A 274 25.18 2.00 5.45
N GLN A 275 25.67 1.92 4.20
CA GLN A 275 26.48 2.96 3.60
C GLN A 275 26.16 3.05 2.11
N PHE A 276 25.59 4.18 1.68
CA PHE A 276 25.30 4.47 0.29
C PHE A 276 25.90 5.81 -0.12
N GLY A 277 26.44 5.86 -1.35
CA GLY A 277 27.10 7.07 -1.86
C GLY A 277 28.61 7.12 -1.60
N GLY A 278 29.19 8.33 -1.64
CA GLY A 278 30.62 8.54 -1.48
C GLY A 278 31.47 8.25 -2.72
N MET A 279 30.83 8.11 -3.89
CA MET A 279 31.50 7.74 -5.15
C MET A 279 31.99 8.94 -5.97
N GLY A 280 31.74 10.18 -5.53
CA GLY A 280 32.16 11.39 -6.26
C GLY A 280 31.50 11.56 -7.63
N THR A 281 30.29 11.05 -7.81
CA THR A 281 29.53 11.08 -9.05
C THR A 281 28.36 12.06 -8.97
N ASN A 282 27.80 12.47 -10.12
CA ASN A 282 26.56 13.25 -10.20
C ASN A 282 25.32 12.37 -10.45
N ARG A 283 25.45 11.06 -10.58
CA ARG A 283 24.33 10.12 -10.60
C ARG A 283 23.56 10.17 -9.28
N LYS A 284 22.27 9.86 -9.35
CA LYS A 284 21.36 9.85 -8.19
C LYS A 284 20.76 8.47 -7.97
N VAL A 285 20.47 8.15 -6.73
CA VAL A 285 19.73 6.94 -6.39
C VAL A 285 18.60 7.32 -5.43
N LYS A 286 17.37 6.95 -5.80
CA LYS A 286 16.21 7.03 -4.93
C LYS A 286 15.87 5.65 -4.41
N ILE A 287 15.84 5.48 -3.08
CA ILE A 287 15.57 4.20 -2.42
C ILE A 287 14.26 4.32 -1.66
N ASP A 288 13.31 3.48 -1.99
CA ASP A 288 12.01 3.40 -1.34
C ASP A 288 11.94 2.17 -0.41
N PHE A 289 11.88 2.43 0.89
CA PHE A 289 11.74 1.43 1.96
C PHE A 289 10.31 1.35 2.51
N SER A 290 9.33 1.96 1.89
CA SER A 290 7.96 2.06 2.42
C SER A 290 7.25 0.71 2.60
N GLU A 291 7.73 -0.34 1.96
CA GLU A 291 7.22 -1.71 2.10
C GLU A 291 8.09 -2.58 3.03
N VAL A 292 9.04 -1.99 3.75
CA VAL A 292 9.89 -2.67 4.72
C VAL A 292 9.51 -2.22 6.13
N GLY A 293 9.47 -3.15 7.08
CA GLY A 293 9.23 -2.84 8.48
C GLY A 293 10.39 -2.08 9.14
N GLU A 294 10.46 -2.12 10.46
CA GLU A 294 11.57 -1.52 11.19
C GLU A 294 12.88 -2.28 10.93
N ILE A 295 13.92 -1.54 10.56
CA ILE A 295 15.27 -2.07 10.34
C ILE A 295 16.15 -1.69 11.54
N GLY A 296 16.63 -2.67 12.27
CA GLY A 296 17.60 -2.47 13.36
C GLY A 296 19.04 -2.59 12.86
N GLY A 297 19.93 -1.68 13.31
CA GLY A 297 21.36 -1.75 13.03
C GLY A 297 22.19 -1.42 14.27
N ASN A 298 23.42 -1.93 14.34
CA ASN A 298 24.34 -1.64 15.44
C ASN A 298 24.98 -0.25 15.34
N HIS A 299 25.10 0.28 14.12
CA HIS A 299 25.76 1.55 13.80
C HIS A 299 24.88 2.43 12.95
N SER A 300 25.34 3.65 12.66
CA SER A 300 24.65 4.63 11.83
C SER A 300 24.41 4.15 10.40
N PHE A 301 23.44 4.73 9.76
CA PHE A 301 23.30 4.69 8.32
C PHE A 301 24.01 5.92 7.70
N TYR A 302 24.87 5.73 6.72
CA TYR A 302 25.55 6.79 5.98
C TYR A 302 24.89 7.05 4.63
N ALA A 303 24.63 8.31 4.29
CA ALA A 303 24.16 8.72 2.98
C ALA A 303 24.64 10.13 2.60
N ASP A 304 24.99 10.33 1.32
CA ASP A 304 25.45 11.60 0.80
C ASP A 304 24.40 12.27 -0.15
N SER A 305 24.81 13.34 -0.81
CA SER A 305 23.95 14.12 -1.72
C SER A 305 23.50 13.39 -2.99
N THR A 306 24.01 12.20 -3.26
CA THR A 306 23.59 11.35 -4.38
C THR A 306 22.38 10.48 -4.00
N ILE A 307 22.02 10.40 -2.72
CA ILE A 307 21.03 9.48 -2.18
C ILE A 307 19.74 10.20 -1.76
N GLU A 308 18.63 9.69 -2.22
CA GLU A 308 17.27 10.04 -1.79
C GLU A 308 16.62 8.81 -1.14
N ILE A 309 16.04 8.96 0.06
CA ILE A 309 15.44 7.87 0.83
C ILE A 309 13.99 8.20 1.16
N TYR A 310 13.10 7.27 0.89
CA TYR A 310 11.69 7.38 1.18
C TYR A 310 11.22 6.25 2.08
N GLY A 311 10.46 6.57 3.13
CA GLY A 311 9.74 5.59 3.95
C GLY A 311 10.60 4.70 4.84
N LEU A 312 11.89 5.02 5.07
CA LEU A 312 12.78 4.23 5.92
C LEU A 312 12.39 4.33 7.39
N ASN A 313 12.22 3.19 8.05
CA ASN A 313 12.12 3.07 9.51
C ASN A 313 13.39 2.40 10.03
N TYR A 314 14.32 3.20 10.59
CA TYR A 314 15.65 2.73 10.99
C TYR A 314 15.98 3.08 12.43
N SER A 315 16.51 2.09 13.16
CA SER A 315 16.97 2.21 14.54
C SER A 315 18.44 1.82 14.67
N ALA A 316 19.29 2.75 15.12
CA ALA A 316 20.70 2.50 15.41
C ALA A 316 20.90 2.30 16.91
N ALA A 317 21.49 1.16 17.31
CA ALA A 317 21.80 0.85 18.72
C ALA A 317 22.97 1.67 19.25
N ASN A 318 23.87 2.14 18.39
CA ASN A 318 25.01 2.98 18.75
C ASN A 318 25.20 4.12 17.76
N GLY A 319 25.34 5.35 18.24
CA GLY A 319 25.62 6.52 17.44
C GLY A 319 24.35 7.18 16.87
N SER A 320 24.47 7.77 15.71
CA SER A 320 23.36 8.46 15.01
C SER A 320 22.52 7.46 14.22
N ALA A 321 21.22 7.69 14.08
CA ALA A 321 20.45 6.88 13.13
C ALA A 321 20.92 7.14 11.70
N LEU A 322 21.08 8.41 11.31
CA LEU A 322 21.58 8.81 10.00
C LEU A 322 22.80 9.73 10.13
N THR A 323 23.89 9.41 9.43
CA THR A 323 25.02 10.31 9.17
C THR A 323 24.88 10.84 7.74
N SER A 324 24.47 12.12 7.61
CA SER A 324 24.12 12.74 6.33
C SER A 324 25.17 13.73 5.85
N TYR A 325 25.52 13.59 4.58
CA TYR A 325 26.34 14.56 3.83
C TYR A 325 25.58 15.11 2.61
N GLY A 326 24.33 15.54 2.86
CA GLY A 326 23.44 16.12 1.86
C GLY A 326 22.37 15.18 1.35
N ALA A 327 22.14 14.05 1.99
CA ALA A 327 21.07 13.13 1.65
C ALA A 327 19.66 13.81 1.69
N ARG A 328 18.77 13.35 0.86
CA ARG A 328 17.36 13.71 0.91
C ARG A 328 16.57 12.58 1.53
N ILE A 329 15.77 12.89 2.55
CA ILE A 329 14.93 11.90 3.25
C ILE A 329 13.49 12.40 3.34
N GLU A 330 12.54 11.51 3.06
CA GLU A 330 11.10 11.82 3.12
C GLU A 330 10.34 10.69 3.80
N LYS A 331 9.42 11.03 4.69
CA LYS A 331 8.56 10.10 5.46
C LYS A 331 9.33 9.01 6.21
N CYS A 332 10.54 9.33 6.66
CA CYS A 332 11.39 8.40 7.39
C CYS A 332 11.12 8.48 8.90
N ILE A 333 11.36 7.35 9.60
CA ILE A 333 11.35 7.25 11.06
C ILE A 333 12.76 6.84 11.48
N LEU A 334 13.47 7.70 12.21
CA LEU A 334 14.87 7.50 12.55
C LEU A 334 15.07 7.53 14.07
N TYR A 335 15.64 6.46 14.62
CA TYR A 335 15.97 6.35 16.03
C TYR A 335 17.48 6.15 16.23
N GLY A 336 18.15 7.08 16.93
CA GLY A 336 19.58 6.99 17.27
C GLY A 336 19.83 6.95 18.78
N ASP A 337 21.03 6.53 19.16
CA ASP A 337 21.52 6.59 20.55
C ASP A 337 22.02 8.00 20.90
N THR A 338 22.94 8.56 20.10
CA THR A 338 23.51 9.89 20.36
C THR A 338 22.88 10.99 19.52
N ALA A 339 22.46 10.69 18.30
CA ALA A 339 21.72 11.61 17.47
C ALA A 339 20.70 10.87 16.57
N GLY A 340 19.60 11.53 16.25
CA GLY A 340 18.72 11.07 15.17
C GLY A 340 19.38 11.26 13.81
N VAL A 341 19.83 12.50 13.53
CA VAL A 341 20.60 12.83 12.32
C VAL A 341 21.84 13.64 12.70
N SER A 342 22.99 13.24 12.16
CA SER A 342 24.28 13.95 12.31
C SER A 342 24.99 14.08 10.96
N GLY A 343 26.12 14.77 10.91
CA GLY A 343 26.95 14.93 9.71
C GLY A 343 27.11 16.40 9.32
N SER A 344 27.06 16.74 8.01
CA SER A 344 27.20 18.12 7.53
C SER A 344 25.86 18.82 7.27
N HIS A 345 25.00 18.19 6.45
CA HIS A 345 23.68 18.72 6.13
C HIS A 345 22.70 17.63 5.67
N VAL A 346 21.41 17.90 5.76
CA VAL A 346 20.32 17.01 5.36
C VAL A 346 19.16 17.82 4.73
N TYR A 347 18.41 17.20 3.83
CA TYR A 347 17.11 17.66 3.34
C TYR A 347 16.05 16.67 3.81
N ALA A 348 15.35 17.01 4.89
CA ALA A 348 14.35 16.12 5.48
C ALA A 348 12.93 16.69 5.36
N LYS A 349 11.99 15.84 4.98
CA LYS A 349 10.58 16.21 4.87
C LYS A 349 9.68 15.15 5.47
N ASP A 350 8.67 15.58 6.24
CA ASP A 350 7.64 14.72 6.86
C ASP A 350 8.24 13.55 7.66
N CYS A 351 9.37 13.77 8.35
CA CYS A 351 10.12 12.73 9.06
C CYS A 351 9.87 12.76 10.57
N LYS A 352 9.95 11.59 11.20
CA LYS A 352 10.06 11.45 12.66
C LYS A 352 11.49 11.09 13.03
N ILE A 353 12.16 11.99 13.77
CA ILE A 353 13.59 11.85 14.11
C ILE A 353 13.73 11.88 15.64
N LYS A 354 14.23 10.80 16.20
CA LYS A 354 14.39 10.67 17.65
C LYS A 354 15.78 10.18 18.02
N ALA A 355 16.33 10.73 19.10
CA ALA A 355 17.50 10.19 19.75
C ALA A 355 17.24 9.96 21.24
N ILE A 356 17.71 8.83 21.77
CA ILE A 356 17.62 8.49 23.20
C ILE A 356 18.97 8.03 23.67
N CYS A 357 19.65 8.87 24.48
CA CYS A 357 20.93 8.53 25.07
C CYS A 357 20.74 8.02 26.49
N ILE A 358 21.33 6.85 26.80
CA ILE A 358 21.38 6.27 28.15
C ILE A 358 22.76 6.36 28.75
N LYS A 359 23.78 6.81 27.98
CA LYS A 359 25.16 6.91 28.43
C LYS A 359 25.37 8.10 29.34
N ASN A 360 26.23 7.93 30.33
CA ASN A 360 26.53 8.97 31.32
C ASN A 360 27.49 10.02 30.74
N GLY A 361 27.20 11.30 30.99
CA GLY A 361 28.07 12.41 30.58
C GLY A 361 28.04 12.78 29.12
N GLU A 362 27.17 12.16 28.29
CA GLU A 362 27.06 12.45 26.87
C GLU A 362 25.87 13.37 26.56
N ASN A 363 25.99 14.14 25.48
CA ASN A 363 24.90 14.90 24.90
C ASN A 363 24.11 14.05 23.91
N VAL A 364 22.82 14.39 23.73
CA VAL A 364 21.95 13.78 22.74
C VAL A 364 21.33 14.86 21.87
N TYR A 365 21.23 14.55 20.57
CA TYR A 365 20.74 15.48 19.57
C TYR A 365 19.64 14.83 18.74
N GLY A 366 18.48 15.47 18.59
CA GLY A 366 17.52 15.05 17.60
C GLY A 366 18.13 15.21 16.20
N VAL A 367 18.55 16.45 15.86
CA VAL A 367 19.28 16.77 14.64
C VAL A 367 20.49 17.63 14.97
N ASN A 368 21.67 17.23 14.47
CA ASN A 368 22.93 17.94 14.63
C ASN A 368 23.60 18.18 13.27
N VAL A 369 22.96 18.98 12.42
CA VAL A 369 23.41 19.30 11.06
C VAL A 369 22.79 20.64 10.58
N GLY A 370 23.29 21.17 9.46
CA GLY A 370 22.60 22.19 8.67
C GLY A 370 21.62 21.59 7.65
N GLY A 371 21.06 22.44 6.77
CA GLY A 371 20.23 22.02 5.65
C GLY A 371 18.77 22.45 5.73
N TYR A 372 17.85 21.58 5.34
CA TYR A 372 16.43 21.90 5.22
C TYR A 372 15.57 20.85 5.92
N LEU A 373 14.72 21.30 6.84
CA LEU A 373 13.78 20.47 7.60
C LEU A 373 12.36 21.00 7.36
N GLU A 374 11.46 20.18 6.85
CA GLU A 374 10.06 20.54 6.59
C GLU A 374 9.12 19.52 7.25
N ASN A 375 8.21 20.01 8.08
CA ASN A 375 7.20 19.20 8.79
C ASN A 375 7.80 18.00 9.56
N CYS A 376 9.00 18.15 10.13
CA CYS A 376 9.65 17.06 10.86
C CYS A 376 9.32 17.11 12.35
N ASP A 377 9.02 15.96 12.94
CA ASP A 377 8.89 15.78 14.39
C ASP A 377 10.20 15.27 14.95
N ILE A 378 10.89 16.15 15.69
CA ILE A 378 12.23 15.91 16.18
C ILE A 378 12.20 15.84 17.70
N SER A 379 12.87 14.83 18.29
CA SER A 379 13.00 14.73 19.73
C SER A 379 14.36 14.21 20.16
N ALA A 380 14.85 14.73 21.27
CA ALA A 380 16.07 14.26 21.95
C ALA A 380 15.75 13.98 23.42
N GLU A 381 16.02 12.78 23.88
CA GLU A 381 15.79 12.35 25.27
C GLU A 381 17.10 11.86 25.89
N ASN A 382 17.56 12.51 26.93
CA ASN A 382 18.78 12.12 27.65
C ASN A 382 18.44 11.48 29.00
N LYS A 383 18.58 10.14 29.06
CA LYS A 383 18.32 9.30 30.24
C LYS A 383 19.60 8.99 31.05
N GLY A 384 20.79 9.31 30.50
CA GLY A 384 22.07 9.10 31.19
C GLY A 384 22.19 9.97 32.45
N VAL A 385 23.21 9.78 33.27
CA VAL A 385 23.50 10.56 34.47
C VAL A 385 24.61 11.57 34.19
N ALA A 386 24.51 12.78 34.72
CA ALA A 386 25.56 13.77 34.61
C ALA A 386 26.84 13.28 35.34
N VAL A 387 28.00 13.46 34.71
CA VAL A 387 29.29 13.14 35.28
C VAL A 387 30.00 14.45 35.68
N ALA A 388 30.75 14.45 36.78
CA ALA A 388 31.46 15.64 37.24
C ALA A 388 32.43 16.15 36.15
N GLY A 389 32.28 17.40 35.75
CA GLY A 389 33.10 18.05 34.70
C GLY A 389 32.60 17.87 33.25
N ALA A 390 31.65 16.98 32.99
CA ALA A 390 31.03 16.81 31.71
C ALA A 390 29.55 17.23 31.76
N GLY A 391 29.16 18.22 30.96
CA GLY A 391 27.78 18.61 30.80
C GLY A 391 26.97 17.49 30.18
N ARG A 392 25.66 17.44 30.48
CA ARG A 392 24.71 16.54 29.87
C ARG A 392 23.58 17.38 29.28
N GLY A 393 23.43 17.30 27.98
CA GLY A 393 22.37 18.04 27.26
C GLY A 393 21.45 17.14 26.45
N ALA A 394 20.22 17.59 26.30
CA ALA A 394 19.30 17.12 25.29
C ALA A 394 18.96 18.30 24.36
N PHE A 395 19.20 18.14 23.08
CA PHE A 395 19.01 19.20 22.09
C PHE A 395 18.09 18.66 20.97
N GLY A 396 16.92 19.26 20.80
CA GLY A 396 16.03 18.89 19.71
C GLY A 396 16.72 19.12 18.36
N ILE A 397 17.06 20.38 18.07
CA ILE A 397 17.89 20.77 16.92
C ILE A 397 19.12 21.51 17.46
N TYR A 398 20.31 21.03 17.08
CA TYR A 398 21.59 21.65 17.38
C TYR A 398 22.24 22.09 16.07
N HIS A 399 22.42 23.39 15.87
CA HIS A 399 22.95 23.93 14.63
C HIS A 399 24.28 24.62 14.84
N ASN A 400 25.36 24.02 14.34
CA ASN A 400 26.72 24.55 14.42
C ASN A 400 27.48 24.55 13.07
N SER A 401 26.78 24.34 11.96
CA SER A 401 27.41 24.29 10.64
C SER A 401 27.64 25.68 10.07
N LEU A 402 28.92 26.00 9.78
CA LEU A 402 29.31 27.22 9.08
C LEU A 402 29.06 27.19 7.58
N GLN A 403 29.09 26.02 6.99
CA GLN A 403 29.02 25.84 5.54
C GLN A 403 27.59 25.69 5.03
N PHE A 404 26.70 25.15 5.88
CA PHE A 404 25.34 24.82 5.48
C PHE A 404 24.33 25.55 6.36
N PRO A 405 23.68 26.61 5.85
CA PRO A 405 22.57 27.25 6.54
C PRO A 405 21.48 26.26 6.91
N LEU A 406 20.77 26.53 8.01
CA LEU A 406 19.63 25.72 8.43
C LEU A 406 18.30 26.43 8.12
N THR A 407 17.43 25.79 7.43
CA THR A 407 16.03 26.21 7.25
C THR A 407 15.10 25.18 7.87
N VAL A 408 14.20 25.61 8.74
CA VAL A 408 13.17 24.78 9.36
C VAL A 408 11.78 25.37 9.08
N ARG A 409 10.87 24.57 8.54
CA ARG A 409 9.49 24.98 8.25
C ARG A 409 8.50 23.96 8.81
N GLY A 410 7.65 24.40 9.74
CA GLY A 410 6.69 23.52 10.39
C GLY A 410 7.34 22.43 11.25
N GLY A 411 6.53 21.52 11.78
CA GLY A 411 6.97 20.41 12.62
C GLY A 411 7.27 20.82 14.06
N SER A 412 7.97 19.94 14.77
CA SER A 412 8.31 20.15 16.19
C SER A 412 9.74 19.74 16.51
N ALA A 413 10.36 20.41 17.51
CA ALA A 413 11.63 19.98 18.10
C ALA A 413 11.53 20.02 19.63
N ILE A 414 11.68 18.87 20.27
CA ILE A 414 11.49 18.67 21.70
C ILE A 414 12.75 18.11 22.31
N ALA A 415 13.20 18.71 23.41
CA ALA A 415 14.29 18.20 24.23
C ALA A 415 13.75 17.73 25.58
N HIS A 416 14.15 16.54 26.00
CA HIS A 416 13.67 15.91 27.22
C HIS A 416 14.79 15.37 28.10
N ILE A 417 14.76 15.72 29.39
CA ILE A 417 15.63 15.14 30.44
C ILE A 417 14.74 14.62 31.57
N PRO A 418 14.48 13.30 31.63
CA PRO A 418 13.49 12.73 32.54
C PRO A 418 13.95 12.61 34.00
N SER A 419 15.25 12.68 34.30
CA SER A 419 15.76 12.42 35.65
C SER A 419 16.21 13.68 36.40
N SER A 420 16.06 13.64 37.72
CA SER A 420 16.25 14.73 38.69
C SER A 420 17.73 15.06 39.02
N ASN A 421 18.70 14.66 38.25
CA ASN A 421 20.09 14.87 38.60
C ASN A 421 20.56 16.32 38.35
N THR A 422 21.11 16.96 39.39
CA THR A 422 21.01 18.39 39.63
C THR A 422 22.15 19.27 39.05
N ASN A 423 23.14 18.72 38.34
CA ASN A 423 24.29 19.49 37.91
C ASN A 423 24.50 19.51 36.41
N ASN A 424 24.47 20.70 35.81
CA ASN A 424 24.83 21.01 34.43
C ASN A 424 24.00 20.31 33.32
N ASN A 425 22.69 20.21 33.51
CA ASN A 425 21.79 19.65 32.50
C ASN A 425 21.14 20.77 31.70
N GLU A 426 21.20 20.67 30.37
CA GLU A 426 20.54 21.59 29.45
C GLU A 426 19.53 20.85 28.57
N ALA A 427 18.26 21.28 28.56
CA ALA A 427 17.28 20.80 27.61
C ALA A 427 16.83 21.99 26.73
N ILE A 428 17.14 21.91 25.44
CA ILE A 428 16.91 23.01 24.49
C ILE A 428 16.27 22.49 23.20
N GLY A 429 15.11 22.99 22.87
CA GLY A 429 14.41 22.60 21.63
C GLY A 429 15.20 22.97 20.37
N PHE A 430 15.64 24.22 20.26
CA PHE A 430 16.51 24.71 19.18
C PHE A 430 17.73 25.44 19.79
N TYR A 431 18.91 24.99 19.47
CA TYR A 431 20.16 25.53 20.03
C TYR A 431 21.20 25.88 18.98
N VAL A 432 21.71 27.09 19.07
CA VAL A 432 22.89 27.60 18.35
C VAL A 432 24.00 27.96 19.37
N PRO A 433 25.17 27.29 19.34
CA PRO A 433 26.22 27.49 20.32
C PRO A 433 27.00 28.82 20.14
N ALA A 434 27.81 29.20 21.14
CA ALA A 434 28.38 30.53 21.28
C ALA A 434 29.50 30.92 20.29
N ASN A 435 30.08 29.97 19.56
CA ASN A 435 31.39 30.23 18.91
C ASN A 435 31.33 30.15 17.37
N THR A 436 30.14 30.12 16.77
CA THR A 436 30.01 29.86 15.35
C THR A 436 28.96 30.77 14.71
N PRO A 437 29.33 31.68 13.78
CA PRO A 437 28.40 32.58 13.13
C PRO A 437 27.56 31.81 12.09
N VAL A 438 26.63 31.02 12.53
CA VAL A 438 25.78 30.22 11.66
C VAL A 438 24.57 31.01 11.13
N VAL A 439 24.07 30.61 9.96
CA VAL A 439 22.87 31.19 9.35
C VAL A 439 21.69 30.24 9.49
N PHE A 440 20.55 30.76 9.91
CA PHE A 440 19.31 29.98 10.05
C PHE A 440 18.06 30.77 9.67
N ASN A 441 17.02 30.02 9.25
CA ASN A 441 15.69 30.54 9.01
C ASN A 441 14.63 29.53 9.50
N VAL A 442 13.86 29.92 10.50
CA VAL A 442 12.92 29.04 11.19
C VAL A 442 11.52 29.65 11.18
N SER A 443 10.51 28.91 10.74
CA SER A 443 9.16 29.39 10.66
C SER A 443 8.10 28.32 10.93
N GLY A 444 7.03 28.70 11.64
CA GLY A 444 5.87 27.86 11.89
C GLY A 444 6.12 26.61 12.72
N CYS A 445 7.20 26.56 13.52
CA CYS A 445 7.63 25.39 14.25
C CYS A 445 7.13 25.41 15.71
N ARG A 446 7.06 24.23 16.31
CA ARG A 446 6.84 24.06 17.75
C ARG A 446 8.13 23.64 18.43
N PHE A 447 8.62 24.45 19.35
CA PHE A 447 9.78 24.13 20.19
C PHE A 447 9.34 23.91 21.63
N ALA A 448 9.80 22.84 22.23
CA ALA A 448 9.51 22.54 23.61
C ALA A 448 10.72 21.95 24.31
N GLN A 449 10.76 22.17 25.62
CA GLN A 449 11.67 21.48 26.53
C GLN A 449 10.83 20.80 27.63
N VAL A 450 11.20 19.60 28.02
CA VAL A 450 10.55 18.88 29.11
C VAL A 450 11.61 18.44 30.11
N THR A 451 11.57 19.02 31.33
CA THR A 451 12.46 18.64 32.43
C THR A 451 11.67 18.42 33.70
N LYS A 452 11.99 17.40 34.46
CA LYS A 452 11.24 17.09 35.68
C LYS A 452 11.71 17.85 36.92
N THR A 453 12.89 18.48 37.01
CA THR A 453 13.29 19.37 38.09
C THR A 453 14.74 19.87 37.96
N ASN A 454 15.05 21.10 38.41
CA ASN A 454 16.38 21.70 38.67
C ASN A 454 17.45 21.62 37.56
N ALA A 455 17.08 21.61 36.28
CA ALA A 455 18.04 21.80 35.21
C ALA A 455 18.54 23.25 35.18
N LYS A 456 19.87 23.42 34.99
CA LYS A 456 20.52 24.73 35.07
C LYS A 456 20.08 25.71 33.96
N GLN A 457 19.69 25.20 32.80
CA GLN A 457 19.15 25.97 31.70
C GLN A 457 18.12 25.13 30.91
N THR A 458 16.93 25.67 30.77
CA THR A 458 15.80 25.01 30.10
C THR A 458 15.13 26.03 29.19
N ASN A 459 15.47 25.99 27.89
CA ASN A 459 14.93 26.93 26.91
C ASN A 459 14.33 26.20 25.73
N ALA A 460 13.17 26.64 25.25
CA ALA A 460 12.66 26.14 23.97
C ALA A 460 13.62 26.52 22.84
N VAL A 461 14.18 27.74 22.89
CA VAL A 461 15.15 28.25 21.93
C VAL A 461 16.28 28.94 22.68
N LYS A 462 17.53 28.64 22.31
CA LYS A 462 18.74 29.33 22.83
C LYS A 462 19.69 29.59 21.66
N ILE A 463 19.96 30.85 21.39
CA ILE A 463 20.88 31.27 20.34
C ILE A 463 21.95 32.14 21.00
N ASN A 464 23.17 31.64 21.03
CA ASN A 464 24.29 32.38 21.60
C ASN A 464 25.03 33.23 20.55
N TYR A 465 25.09 32.74 19.30
CA TYR A 465 25.70 33.47 18.19
C TYR A 465 25.17 32.97 16.84
N GLY A 466 24.71 33.90 15.96
CA GLY A 466 24.19 33.52 14.64
C GLY A 466 23.36 34.63 14.01
N TYR A 467 23.01 34.45 12.74
CA TYR A 467 22.23 35.36 11.94
C TYR A 467 20.99 34.67 11.39
N GLY A 468 19.80 35.19 11.64
CA GLY A 468 18.63 34.56 11.09
C GLY A 468 17.29 35.07 11.58
N ASN A 469 16.25 34.35 11.19
CA ASN A 469 14.86 34.64 11.50
C ASN A 469 14.20 33.50 12.24
N ILE A 470 13.36 33.81 13.24
CA ILE A 470 12.44 32.88 13.90
C ILE A 470 11.06 33.51 13.93
N ASN A 471 10.15 33.05 13.07
CA ASN A 471 8.87 33.69 12.85
C ASN A 471 7.71 32.69 12.99
N GLY A 472 6.60 33.12 13.62
CA GLY A 472 5.37 32.35 13.72
C GLY A 472 5.51 31.00 14.45
N CYS A 473 6.46 30.87 15.39
CA CYS A 473 6.72 29.66 16.13
C CYS A 473 5.99 29.61 17.47
N SER A 474 5.66 28.41 17.94
CA SER A 474 5.14 28.19 19.29
C SER A 474 6.26 27.73 20.21
N LEU A 475 6.57 28.52 21.24
CA LEU A 475 7.65 28.27 22.18
C LEU A 475 7.08 27.85 23.53
N TYR A 476 7.29 26.62 23.93
CA TYR A 476 6.82 26.07 25.20
C TYR A 476 8.00 26.00 26.20
N THR A 477 8.16 27.08 26.95
CA THR A 477 9.30 27.25 27.86
C THR A 477 8.99 28.21 29.00
N ALA A 478 9.73 28.11 30.09
CA ALA A 478 9.75 29.12 31.15
C ALA A 478 10.47 30.41 30.74
N ALA A 479 11.41 30.33 29.78
CA ALA A 479 12.12 31.49 29.20
C ALA A 479 12.62 31.18 27.79
N ALA A 480 12.44 32.11 26.84
CA ALA A 480 13.14 32.13 25.57
C ALA A 480 14.37 33.07 25.71
N VAL A 481 15.55 32.60 25.37
CA VAL A 481 16.76 33.39 25.44
C VAL A 481 17.34 33.58 24.05
N TYR A 482 17.28 34.80 23.55
CA TYR A 482 17.97 35.23 22.33
C TYR A 482 19.14 36.12 22.76
N ASN A 483 20.35 35.58 22.85
CA ASN A 483 21.55 36.35 23.21
C ASN A 483 22.28 36.92 22.00
N ALA A 484 21.72 36.82 20.79
CA ALA A 484 22.39 37.31 19.58
C ALA A 484 21.80 38.63 19.09
N GLU A 485 22.64 39.60 18.82
CA GLU A 485 22.28 40.94 18.32
C GLU A 485 21.64 40.97 16.92
N ASN A 486 21.63 39.83 16.19
CA ASN A 486 21.24 39.72 14.78
C ASN A 486 20.15 38.69 14.52
N VAL A 487 19.25 38.49 15.47
CA VAL A 487 18.11 37.58 15.31
C VAL A 487 16.81 38.35 15.19
N ASN A 488 16.16 38.28 14.03
CA ASN A 488 14.81 38.79 13.86
C ASN A 488 13.77 37.78 14.36
N SER A 489 12.91 38.20 15.26
CA SER A 489 11.82 37.37 15.77
C SER A 489 10.49 38.10 15.67
N SER A 490 9.48 37.50 15.03
CA SER A 490 8.15 38.05 14.90
C SER A 490 7.06 36.98 14.95
N GLY A 491 5.90 37.32 15.54
CA GLY A 491 4.73 36.44 15.55
C GLY A 491 4.89 35.14 16.35
N ASN A 492 5.83 35.07 17.29
CA ASN A 492 6.02 33.88 18.12
C ASN A 492 5.06 33.88 19.30
N LEU A 493 4.43 32.73 19.55
CA LEU A 493 3.61 32.50 20.72
C LEU A 493 4.47 31.85 21.82
N ILE A 494 4.62 32.53 22.95
CA ILE A 494 5.32 32.00 24.13
C ILE A 494 4.27 31.51 25.12
N ALA A 495 4.24 30.22 25.38
CA ALA A 495 3.35 29.60 26.35
C ALA A 495 4.15 29.04 27.54
N ASN A 496 3.83 29.51 28.74
CA ASN A 496 4.40 28.91 29.96
C ASN A 496 3.76 27.55 30.23
N MET A 497 4.54 26.48 30.16
CA MET A 497 4.11 25.17 30.63
C MET A 497 4.26 25.07 32.15
N ALA A 498 3.33 25.61 32.89
CA ALA A 498 3.32 25.48 34.36
C ALA A 498 2.80 24.14 34.85
N THR A 499 2.23 23.25 34.07
CA THR A 499 1.80 21.89 34.50
C THR A 499 1.41 21.03 33.29
N GLY A 500 2.00 19.84 33.18
CA GLY A 500 1.35 18.66 32.65
C GLY A 500 1.31 18.46 31.14
N LEU A 501 2.33 17.79 30.59
CA LEU A 501 2.18 16.83 29.52
C LEU A 501 2.64 15.47 30.06
N SER A 502 1.66 14.61 30.38
CA SER A 502 1.85 13.18 30.62
C SER A 502 2.06 12.45 29.30
#